data_0911879904f95bc69bce0e9b53229807
#
_entry.id   0911879904f95bc69bce0e9b53229807
#
_cell.length_a   1.000
_cell.length_b   1.000
_cell.length_c   1.000
_cell.angle_alpha   90.00
_cell.angle_beta   90.00
_cell.angle_gamma   90.00
#
_symmetry.space_group_name_H-M   'P 1'
#
loop_
_entity.id
_entity.type
_entity.pdbx_description
1 polymer ?
#
loop_
_entity_poly.entity_id
_entity_poly.type
_entity_poly.pdbx_seq_one_letter_code
_entity_poly.pdbx_strand_id
1 'polypeptide(L)'
;MTSLHKNQVKFNSNITISHTGGQLSSDSGLVLVKELMNIFGFSELAKQHIHIEDERAYFTHDNLSILEQFIMQLIAGYSADSAANLLRQDPVFKAVLDRKELASQSSLSRFLDRLSEENIHELQALNQELIDKARLIRNDTELIIDLDSTHSDTFGHQEQTNYNTHYQTYGYHPLVAFDGLTGDFLKAELRSGNQYTSKGVKSFSHLY
;
A
#
# COMPACT_ATOMS: atom_id res chain seq x y z
N MET A 1 17.81 12.25 36.44
CA MET A 1 16.95 12.29 35.23
C MET A 1 17.65 11.49 34.14
N THR A 2 17.21 10.29 33.87
CA THR A 2 17.76 9.43 32.83
C THR A 2 17.48 10.05 31.47
N SER A 3 18.54 10.35 30.72
CA SER A 3 18.48 10.81 29.34
C SER A 3 17.69 9.77 28.52
N LEU A 4 16.51 10.14 28.04
CA LEU A 4 15.79 9.35 27.06
C LEU A 4 16.67 9.19 25.84
N HIS A 5 16.99 7.95 25.47
CA HIS A 5 17.81 7.68 24.32
C HIS A 5 17.13 8.22 23.06
N LYS A 6 17.83 9.10 22.35
CA LYS A 6 17.42 9.53 21.01
C LYS A 6 17.65 8.35 20.07
N ASN A 7 16.59 7.79 19.53
CA ASN A 7 16.69 6.72 18.56
C ASN A 7 16.78 7.31 17.16
N GLN A 8 17.91 7.14 16.50
CA GLN A 8 18.07 7.46 15.08
C GLN A 8 17.47 6.34 14.23
N VAL A 9 16.78 6.72 13.17
CA VAL A 9 16.26 5.74 12.19
C VAL A 9 17.34 5.38 11.17
N LYS A 10 17.34 4.14 10.70
CA LYS A 10 18.40 3.62 9.82
C LYS A 10 18.35 4.16 8.40
N PHE A 11 17.15 4.46 7.89
CA PHE A 11 16.99 4.93 6.51
C PHE A 11 17.43 6.40 6.30
N ASN A 12 17.48 7.22 7.37
CA ASN A 12 17.91 8.61 7.30
C ASN A 12 18.46 9.07 8.65
N SER A 13 19.78 9.27 8.75
CA SER A 13 20.46 9.67 9.98
C SER A 13 20.12 11.11 10.46
N ASN A 14 19.45 11.91 9.63
CA ASN A 14 19.00 13.25 10.02
C ASN A 14 17.68 13.22 10.81
N ILE A 15 17.04 12.04 10.92
CA ILE A 15 15.79 11.88 11.66
C ILE A 15 16.09 11.23 13.00
N THR A 16 15.54 11.82 14.07
CA THR A 16 15.63 11.30 15.43
C THR A 16 14.23 11.18 16.01
N ILE A 17 13.89 10.03 16.57
CA ILE A 17 12.64 9.83 17.31
C ILE A 17 12.88 10.21 18.76
N SER A 18 12.03 11.09 19.32
CA SER A 18 12.09 11.45 20.74
C SER A 18 10.69 11.62 21.33
N HIS A 19 10.56 11.42 22.65
CA HIS A 19 9.33 11.61 23.39
C HIS A 19 9.32 12.93 24.18
N THR A 20 10.20 13.89 23.82
CA THR A 20 10.40 15.10 24.62
C THR A 20 9.34 16.18 24.38
N GLY A 21 8.39 15.92 23.49
CA GLY A 21 7.45 16.94 23.03
C GLY A 21 8.16 18.05 22.27
N GLY A 22 7.62 18.51 21.18
CA GLY A 22 8.24 19.53 20.32
C GLY A 22 7.23 19.93 19.25
N GLN A 23 7.71 20.32 18.10
CA GLN A 23 6.85 20.52 16.93
C GLN A 23 6.25 19.19 16.52
N LEU A 24 4.93 19.09 16.62
CA LEU A 24 4.19 17.87 16.23
C LEU A 24 3.79 18.01 14.77
N SER A 25 4.06 16.97 13.99
CA SER A 25 3.47 16.78 12.66
C SER A 25 2.36 15.74 12.75
N SER A 26 1.25 15.95 12.05
CA SER A 26 0.15 14.97 11.97
C SER A 26 0.63 13.62 11.42
N ASP A 27 1.62 13.64 10.52
CA ASP A 27 2.09 12.47 9.77
C ASP A 27 3.42 11.90 10.31
N SER A 28 3.86 12.33 11.49
CA SER A 28 5.13 11.87 12.09
C SER A 28 5.17 10.35 12.35
N GLY A 29 4.02 9.69 12.48
CA GLY A 29 3.91 8.24 12.57
C GLY A 29 4.49 7.49 11.37
N LEU A 30 4.54 8.10 10.20
CA LEU A 30 5.15 7.53 8.99
C LEU A 30 6.64 7.19 9.15
N VAL A 31 7.33 7.85 10.08
CA VAL A 31 8.73 7.52 10.41
C VAL A 31 8.86 6.06 10.85
N LEU A 32 7.91 5.58 11.67
CA LEU A 32 7.90 4.18 12.14
C LEU A 32 7.58 3.22 11.00
N VAL A 33 6.64 3.59 10.13
CA VAL A 33 6.30 2.80 8.94
C VAL A 33 7.51 2.68 8.01
N LYS A 34 8.21 3.78 7.76
CA LYS A 34 9.40 3.78 6.91
C LYS A 34 10.53 2.92 7.50
N GLU A 35 10.74 2.98 8.81
CA GLU A 35 11.73 2.12 9.48
C GLU A 35 11.35 0.64 9.35
N LEU A 36 10.07 0.30 9.48
CA LEU A 36 9.58 -1.07 9.26
C LEU A 36 9.80 -1.51 7.81
N MET A 37 9.47 -0.68 6.83
CA MET A 37 9.73 -0.96 5.41
C MET A 37 11.22 -1.20 5.14
N ASN A 38 12.09 -0.43 5.80
CA ASN A 38 13.53 -0.60 5.69
C ASN A 38 14.01 -1.92 6.30
N ILE A 39 13.48 -2.31 7.48
CA ILE A 39 13.80 -3.59 8.13
C ILE A 39 13.40 -4.78 7.23
N PHE A 40 12.25 -4.68 6.55
CA PHE A 40 11.76 -5.72 5.64
C PHE A 40 12.47 -5.73 4.28
N GLY A 41 13.28 -4.71 3.99
CA GLY A 41 13.95 -4.57 2.68
C GLY A 41 12.99 -4.24 1.55
N PHE A 42 11.93 -3.47 1.84
CA PHE A 42 10.85 -3.16 0.89
C PHE A 42 11.38 -2.65 -0.46
N SER A 43 12.34 -1.73 -0.46
CA SER A 43 12.85 -1.12 -1.69
C SER A 43 13.54 -2.13 -2.62
N GLU A 44 14.27 -3.09 -2.05
CA GLU A 44 14.93 -4.18 -2.79
C GLU A 44 13.90 -5.17 -3.31
N LEU A 45 12.94 -5.56 -2.48
CA LEU A 45 11.86 -6.45 -2.88
C LEU A 45 11.00 -5.81 -3.99
N ALA A 46 10.65 -4.53 -3.85
CA ALA A 46 9.89 -3.83 -4.88
C ALA A 46 10.64 -3.79 -6.22
N LYS A 47 11.97 -3.63 -6.23
CA LYS A 47 12.78 -3.72 -7.45
C LYS A 47 12.81 -5.11 -8.08
N GLN A 48 12.74 -6.16 -7.25
CA GLN A 48 12.75 -7.54 -7.71
C GLN A 48 11.41 -7.98 -8.30
N HIS A 49 10.32 -7.52 -7.70
CA HIS A 49 8.97 -7.97 -8.05
C HIS A 49 8.27 -7.07 -9.06
N ILE A 50 8.47 -5.75 -9.00
CA ILE A 50 7.65 -4.78 -9.74
C ILE A 50 8.35 -4.30 -11.01
N HIS A 51 7.77 -4.62 -12.16
CA HIS A 51 8.30 -4.31 -13.49
C HIS A 51 7.28 -3.50 -14.29
N ILE A 52 7.26 -2.19 -14.08
CA ILE A 52 6.33 -1.29 -14.76
C ILE A 52 6.99 -0.79 -16.05
N GLU A 53 6.35 -1.06 -17.17
CA GLU A 53 6.78 -0.54 -18.47
C GLU A 53 6.75 1.00 -18.46
N ASP A 54 7.82 1.61 -18.96
CA ASP A 54 7.99 3.05 -18.93
C ASP A 54 8.70 3.55 -20.19
N GLU A 55 7.92 4.13 -21.07
CA GLU A 55 8.44 4.71 -22.33
C GLU A 55 8.99 6.13 -22.18
N ARG A 56 9.00 6.69 -20.96
CA ARG A 56 9.46 8.05 -20.72
C ARG A 56 10.98 8.18 -20.94
N ALA A 57 11.38 9.03 -21.86
CA ALA A 57 12.80 9.32 -22.08
C ALA A 57 13.45 10.08 -20.91
N TYR A 58 12.65 10.88 -20.18
CA TYR A 58 13.08 11.67 -19.03
C TYR A 58 12.03 11.64 -17.92
N PHE A 59 12.48 11.48 -16.68
CA PHE A 59 11.61 11.53 -15.51
C PHE A 59 12.37 12.08 -14.29
N THR A 60 11.68 12.82 -13.46
CA THR A 60 12.19 13.29 -12.16
C THR A 60 12.00 12.19 -11.09
N HIS A 61 10.94 11.41 -11.22
CA HIS A 61 10.58 10.33 -10.30
C HIS A 61 10.41 9.03 -11.09
N ASP A 62 11.17 8.00 -10.73
CA ASP A 62 10.98 6.64 -11.25
C ASP A 62 9.70 6.02 -10.67
N ASN A 63 9.25 4.91 -11.29
CA ASN A 63 8.00 4.28 -10.93
C ASN A 63 7.98 3.76 -9.48
N LEU A 64 9.08 3.18 -9.00
CA LEU A 64 9.17 2.67 -7.62
C LEU A 64 9.13 3.81 -6.62
N SER A 65 9.73 4.94 -6.94
CA SER A 65 9.64 6.16 -6.16
C SER A 65 8.23 6.67 -6.00
N ILE A 66 7.44 6.63 -7.08
CA ILE A 66 6.04 7.05 -7.06
C ILE A 66 5.20 6.04 -6.30
N LEU A 67 5.46 4.74 -6.50
CA LEU A 67 4.79 3.66 -5.75
C LEU A 67 4.98 3.83 -4.23
N GLU A 68 6.22 4.03 -3.79
CA GLU A 68 6.52 4.22 -2.37
C GLU A 68 5.82 5.47 -1.80
N GLN A 69 5.84 6.58 -2.54
CA GLN A 69 5.10 7.78 -2.14
C GLN A 69 3.61 7.51 -2.03
N PHE A 70 3.03 6.80 -2.98
CA PHE A 70 1.59 6.47 -3.00
C PHE A 70 1.22 5.57 -1.83
N ILE A 71 2.00 4.54 -1.54
CA ILE A 71 1.80 3.67 -0.38
C ILE A 71 1.82 4.49 0.92
N MET A 72 2.83 5.35 1.11
CA MET A 72 2.93 6.20 2.29
C MET A 72 1.76 7.18 2.42
N GLN A 73 1.29 7.71 1.28
CA GLN A 73 0.12 8.57 1.22
C GLN A 73 -1.14 7.81 1.69
N LEU A 74 -1.36 6.59 1.22
CA LEU A 74 -2.49 5.76 1.65
C LEU A 74 -2.41 5.40 3.14
N ILE A 75 -1.24 5.05 3.65
CA ILE A 75 -1.02 4.74 5.08
C ILE A 75 -1.31 5.95 5.95
N ALA A 76 -1.00 7.16 5.49
CA ALA A 76 -1.32 8.41 6.18
C ALA A 76 -2.82 8.79 6.12
N GLY A 77 -3.64 8.01 5.40
CA GLY A 77 -5.08 8.23 5.28
C GLY A 77 -5.50 9.11 4.10
N TYR A 78 -4.59 9.48 3.22
CA TYR A 78 -4.88 10.28 2.03
C TYR A 78 -5.20 9.38 0.84
N SER A 79 -6.45 8.99 0.68
CA SER A 79 -6.89 8.06 -0.37
C SER A 79 -6.94 8.67 -1.77
N ALA A 80 -7.10 10.01 -1.90
CA ALA A 80 -7.17 10.68 -3.18
C ALA A 80 -5.78 11.07 -3.70
N ASP A 81 -5.52 10.85 -4.97
CA ASP A 81 -4.28 11.25 -5.66
C ASP A 81 -4.01 12.75 -5.57
N SER A 82 -5.08 13.56 -5.52
CA SER A 82 -5.02 15.03 -5.39
C SER A 82 -4.29 15.50 -4.12
N ALA A 83 -4.26 14.69 -3.06
CA ALA A 83 -3.51 14.98 -1.84
C ALA A 83 -2.00 15.13 -2.10
N ALA A 84 -1.47 14.48 -3.12
CA ALA A 84 -0.05 14.59 -3.48
C ALA A 84 0.41 16.04 -3.66
N ASN A 85 -0.44 16.92 -4.20
CA ASN A 85 -0.08 18.33 -4.40
C ASN A 85 0.12 19.09 -3.08
N LEU A 86 -0.64 18.73 -2.03
CA LEU A 86 -0.47 19.27 -0.69
C LEU A 86 0.77 18.67 -0.03
N LEU A 87 0.91 17.34 -0.09
CA LEU A 87 1.99 16.59 0.55
C LEU A 87 3.38 16.94 -0.01
N ARG A 88 3.45 17.41 -1.26
CA ARG A 88 4.71 17.94 -1.84
C ARG A 88 5.33 19.08 -1.03
N GLN A 89 4.55 19.78 -0.22
CA GLN A 89 5.03 20.86 0.64
C GLN A 89 5.34 20.37 2.05
N ASP A 90 4.90 19.17 2.41
CA ASP A 90 5.07 18.64 3.76
C ASP A 90 6.54 18.21 4.00
N PRO A 91 7.22 18.79 5.01
CA PRO A 91 8.61 18.47 5.30
C PRO A 91 8.79 17.04 5.83
N VAL A 92 7.79 16.48 6.52
CA VAL A 92 7.86 15.12 7.08
C VAL A 92 7.77 14.10 5.96
N PHE A 93 6.85 14.27 5.01
CA PHE A 93 6.77 13.39 3.83
C PHE A 93 8.08 13.41 3.03
N LYS A 94 8.67 14.59 2.80
CA LYS A 94 9.98 14.70 2.13
C LYS A 94 11.08 13.97 2.90
N ALA A 95 11.12 14.15 4.21
CA ALA A 95 12.14 13.54 5.06
C ALA A 95 11.99 12.02 5.13
N VAL A 96 10.76 11.52 5.27
CA VAL A 96 10.45 10.08 5.35
C VAL A 96 10.77 9.37 4.04
N LEU A 97 10.49 10.02 2.91
CA LEU A 97 10.81 9.47 1.59
C LEU A 97 12.26 9.76 1.15
N ASP A 98 13.01 10.51 1.96
CA ASP A 98 14.38 10.95 1.68
C ASP A 98 14.51 11.65 0.31
N ARG A 99 13.60 12.62 0.05
CA ARG A 99 13.50 13.32 -1.24
C ARG A 99 13.31 14.81 -1.07
N LYS A 100 13.97 15.56 -1.94
CA LYS A 100 13.80 17.02 -2.01
C LYS A 100 12.46 17.41 -2.61
N GLU A 101 12.00 16.65 -3.59
CA GLU A 101 10.74 16.84 -4.29
C GLU A 101 9.95 15.57 -4.34
N LEU A 102 8.63 15.67 -4.21
CA LEU A 102 7.68 14.57 -4.32
C LEU A 102 6.90 14.67 -5.62
N ALA A 103 6.43 13.53 -6.10
CA ALA A 103 5.60 13.45 -7.29
C ALA A 103 4.30 14.24 -7.11
N SER A 104 3.88 14.92 -8.18
CA SER A 104 2.61 15.65 -8.21
C SER A 104 1.43 14.71 -8.42
N GLN A 105 0.20 15.20 -8.21
CA GLN A 105 -1.02 14.47 -8.56
C GLN A 105 -0.97 13.94 -9.99
N SER A 106 -0.63 14.77 -10.96
CA SER A 106 -0.55 14.34 -12.36
C SER A 106 0.51 13.28 -12.64
N SER A 107 1.56 13.20 -11.81
CA SER A 107 2.56 12.13 -11.88
C SER A 107 2.02 10.83 -11.30
N LEU A 108 1.27 10.91 -10.18
CA LEU A 108 0.58 9.75 -9.58
C LEU A 108 -0.48 9.21 -10.53
N SER A 109 -1.34 10.06 -11.11
CA SER A 109 -2.38 9.65 -12.04
C SER A 109 -1.77 8.90 -13.23
N ARG A 110 -0.76 9.47 -13.88
CA ARG A 110 -0.06 8.79 -15.00
C ARG A 110 0.69 7.52 -14.57
N PHE A 111 1.10 7.43 -13.32
CA PHE A 111 1.67 6.20 -12.78
C PHE A 111 0.61 5.12 -12.67
N LEU A 112 -0.56 5.42 -12.13
CA LEU A 112 -1.69 4.49 -12.05
C LEU A 112 -2.14 4.03 -13.44
N ASP A 113 -2.17 4.93 -14.43
CA ASP A 113 -2.50 4.62 -15.83
C ASP A 113 -1.50 3.67 -16.50
N ARG A 114 -0.26 3.57 -16.00
CA ARG A 114 0.76 2.63 -16.51
C ARG A 114 0.68 1.25 -15.89
N LEU A 115 -0.05 1.09 -14.79
CA LEU A 115 -0.18 -0.23 -14.15
C LEU A 115 -1.00 -1.17 -15.03
N SER A 116 -0.45 -2.35 -15.25
CA SER A 116 -1.10 -3.45 -15.95
C SER A 116 -1.70 -4.47 -14.97
N GLU A 117 -2.46 -5.43 -15.50
CA GLU A 117 -2.95 -6.56 -14.73
C GLU A 117 -1.79 -7.40 -14.16
N GLU A 118 -0.69 -7.52 -14.90
CA GLU A 118 0.52 -8.21 -14.43
C GLU A 118 1.13 -7.51 -13.21
N ASN A 119 1.16 -6.17 -13.19
CA ASN A 119 1.66 -5.44 -12.03
C ASN A 119 0.81 -5.64 -10.78
N ILE A 120 -0.49 -5.95 -10.90
CA ILE A 120 -1.32 -6.33 -9.75
C ILE A 120 -0.87 -7.67 -9.18
N HIS A 121 -0.52 -8.65 -10.03
CA HIS A 121 0.04 -9.93 -9.60
C HIS A 121 1.43 -9.75 -8.95
N GLU A 122 2.26 -8.89 -9.50
CA GLU A 122 3.56 -8.54 -8.94
C GLU A 122 3.43 -7.87 -7.56
N LEU A 123 2.46 -6.96 -7.39
CA LEU A 123 2.15 -6.36 -6.10
C LEU A 123 1.65 -7.39 -5.08
N GLN A 124 0.87 -8.37 -5.51
CA GLN A 124 0.44 -9.47 -4.64
C GLN A 124 1.62 -10.36 -4.23
N ALA A 125 2.55 -10.65 -5.15
CA ALA A 125 3.76 -11.41 -4.84
C ALA A 125 4.68 -10.66 -3.86
N LEU A 126 4.86 -9.35 -4.06
CA LEU A 126 5.56 -8.49 -3.11
C LEU A 126 4.91 -8.52 -1.72
N ASN A 127 3.58 -8.39 -1.65
CA ASN A 127 2.84 -8.46 -0.39
C ASN A 127 3.04 -9.81 0.30
N GLN A 128 2.99 -10.91 -0.44
CA GLN A 128 3.21 -12.26 0.11
C GLN A 128 4.59 -12.38 0.73
N GLU A 129 5.64 -11.90 0.07
CA GLU A 129 6.99 -11.97 0.62
C GLU A 129 7.17 -11.12 1.88
N LEU A 130 6.50 -9.97 1.96
CA LEU A 130 6.47 -9.14 3.17
C LEU A 130 5.76 -9.86 4.32
N ILE A 131 4.65 -10.54 4.06
CA ILE A 131 3.94 -11.37 5.04
C ILE A 131 4.82 -12.52 5.52
N ASP A 132 5.48 -13.23 4.61
CA ASP A 132 6.35 -14.36 4.96
C ASP A 132 7.49 -13.91 5.89
N LYS A 133 8.09 -12.75 5.63
CA LYS A 133 9.07 -12.14 6.52
C LYS A 133 8.48 -11.77 7.89
N ALA A 134 7.27 -11.20 7.91
CA ALA A 134 6.59 -10.86 9.16
C ALA A 134 6.30 -12.12 9.99
N ARG A 135 5.80 -13.18 9.35
CA ARG A 135 5.52 -14.49 10.00
C ARG A 135 6.78 -15.11 10.58
N LEU A 136 7.92 -15.06 9.87
CA LEU A 136 9.21 -15.53 10.39
C LEU A 136 9.64 -14.75 11.63
N ILE A 137 9.48 -13.44 11.65
CA ILE A 137 9.81 -12.59 12.81
C ILE A 137 8.92 -12.91 14.01
N ARG A 138 7.61 -13.13 13.78
CA ARG A 138 6.64 -13.46 14.83
C ARG A 138 6.68 -14.91 15.26
N ASN A 139 7.33 -15.80 14.49
CA ASN A 139 7.31 -17.26 14.63
C ASN A 139 5.88 -17.84 14.49
N ASP A 140 5.10 -17.33 13.54
CA ASP A 140 3.73 -17.81 13.30
C ASP A 140 3.78 -19.20 12.68
N THR A 141 3.06 -20.17 13.27
CA THR A 141 3.03 -21.56 12.84
C THR A 141 1.68 -21.97 12.24
N GLU A 142 0.69 -21.15 12.43
CA GLU A 142 -0.69 -21.40 11.98
C GLU A 142 -1.16 -20.26 11.06
N LEU A 143 -2.08 -20.58 10.16
CA LEU A 143 -2.76 -19.63 9.28
C LEU A 143 -4.25 -19.97 9.26
N ILE A 144 -5.09 -19.02 9.59
CA ILE A 144 -6.53 -19.12 9.41
C ILE A 144 -6.93 -18.12 8.35
N ILE A 145 -7.32 -18.61 7.17
CA ILE A 145 -7.75 -17.75 6.08
C ILE A 145 -9.19 -17.32 6.33
N ASP A 146 -9.39 -16.05 6.61
CA ASP A 146 -10.69 -15.41 6.69
C ASP A 146 -11.01 -14.75 5.34
N LEU A 147 -12.12 -15.18 4.73
CA LEU A 147 -12.55 -14.72 3.41
C LEU A 147 -13.83 -13.93 3.54
N ASP A 148 -13.81 -12.71 3.10
CA ASP A 148 -14.99 -11.86 3.08
C ASP A 148 -15.15 -11.13 1.75
N SER A 149 -16.37 -10.74 1.44
CA SER A 149 -16.68 -9.90 0.29
C SER A 149 -17.33 -8.61 0.76
N THR A 150 -16.91 -7.53 0.18
CA THR A 150 -17.47 -6.21 0.45
C THR A 150 -18.09 -5.64 -0.81
N HIS A 151 -18.90 -4.60 -0.67
CA HIS A 151 -19.46 -3.90 -1.82
C HIS A 151 -18.78 -2.53 -1.98
N SER A 152 -18.48 -2.19 -3.24
CA SER A 152 -17.94 -0.89 -3.60
C SER A 152 -18.85 -0.23 -4.63
N ASP A 153 -19.58 0.78 -4.20
CA ASP A 153 -20.46 1.56 -5.08
C ASP A 153 -19.67 2.24 -6.20
N THR A 154 -20.29 2.29 -7.38
CA THR A 154 -19.72 3.03 -8.52
C THR A 154 -20.71 4.05 -9.02
N PHE A 155 -20.19 5.16 -9.52
CA PHE A 155 -20.97 6.24 -10.11
C PHE A 155 -20.64 6.34 -11.61
N GLY A 156 -21.69 6.38 -12.43
CA GLY A 156 -21.56 6.37 -13.88
C GLY A 156 -21.27 4.97 -14.46
N HIS A 157 -20.85 4.93 -15.72
CA HIS A 157 -20.53 3.69 -16.42
C HIS A 157 -19.04 3.35 -16.23
N GLN A 158 -18.76 2.35 -15.40
CA GLN A 158 -17.42 1.81 -15.24
C GLN A 158 -17.37 0.39 -15.80
N GLU A 159 -16.19 -0.01 -16.27
CA GLU A 159 -15.97 -1.32 -16.84
C GLU A 159 -16.29 -2.44 -15.82
N GLN A 160 -16.97 -3.49 -16.28
CA GLN A 160 -17.33 -4.68 -15.50
C GLN A 160 -18.19 -4.42 -14.26
N THR A 161 -18.74 -3.21 -14.05
CA THR A 161 -19.71 -2.99 -12.97
C THR A 161 -21.03 -3.67 -13.27
N ASN A 162 -21.68 -4.17 -12.22
CA ASN A 162 -23.00 -4.80 -12.32
C ASN A 162 -23.86 -4.44 -11.11
N TYR A 163 -25.17 -4.62 -11.29
CA TYR A 163 -26.14 -4.41 -10.23
C TYR A 163 -26.05 -5.53 -9.18
N ASN A 164 -25.89 -5.13 -7.92
CA ASN A 164 -25.92 -6.02 -6.78
C ASN A 164 -27.32 -5.98 -6.16
N THR A 165 -28.01 -7.12 -6.17
CA THR A 165 -29.40 -7.20 -5.66
C THR A 165 -29.47 -7.11 -4.14
N HIS A 166 -28.41 -7.48 -3.42
CA HIS A 166 -28.36 -7.41 -1.96
C HIS A 166 -28.20 -5.95 -1.49
N TYR A 167 -27.26 -5.21 -2.12
CA TYR A 167 -27.02 -3.80 -1.80
C TYR A 167 -27.91 -2.84 -2.58
N GLN A 168 -28.64 -3.32 -3.57
CA GLN A 168 -29.55 -2.53 -4.43
C GLN A 168 -28.88 -1.37 -5.17
N THR A 169 -27.63 -1.55 -5.59
CA THR A 169 -26.83 -0.54 -6.27
C THR A 169 -25.91 -1.17 -7.31
N TYR A 170 -25.36 -0.34 -8.20
CA TYR A 170 -24.32 -0.74 -9.14
C TYR A 170 -22.95 -0.61 -8.50
N GLY A 171 -22.07 -1.58 -8.75
CA GLY A 171 -20.72 -1.51 -8.23
C GLY A 171 -19.92 -2.77 -8.50
N TYR A 172 -18.87 -2.92 -7.70
CA TYR A 172 -18.05 -4.12 -7.61
C TYR A 172 -18.36 -4.88 -6.33
N HIS A 173 -18.01 -6.16 -6.32
CA HIS A 173 -18.12 -7.01 -5.14
C HIS A 173 -16.79 -7.73 -4.88
N PRO A 174 -15.74 -6.97 -4.45
CA PRO A 174 -14.42 -7.52 -4.20
C PRO A 174 -14.46 -8.66 -3.19
N LEU A 175 -13.60 -9.65 -3.41
CA LEU A 175 -13.28 -10.68 -2.43
C LEU A 175 -11.94 -10.34 -1.80
N VAL A 176 -11.86 -10.40 -0.48
CA VAL A 176 -10.65 -10.12 0.30
C VAL A 176 -10.33 -11.31 1.20
N ALA A 177 -9.05 -11.53 1.44
CA ALA A 177 -8.55 -12.54 2.35
C ALA A 177 -7.64 -11.92 3.40
N PHE A 178 -7.83 -12.32 4.64
CA PHE A 178 -6.99 -11.95 5.76
C PHE A 178 -6.55 -13.20 6.52
N ASP A 179 -5.44 -13.11 7.24
CA ASP A 179 -5.14 -14.05 8.30
C ASP A 179 -5.99 -13.70 9.52
N GLY A 180 -6.93 -14.57 9.87
CA GLY A 180 -7.83 -14.37 11.01
C GLY A 180 -7.16 -14.37 12.38
N LEU A 181 -5.89 -14.81 12.48
CA LEU A 181 -5.10 -14.77 13.71
C LEU A 181 -4.34 -13.44 13.88
N THR A 182 -3.77 -12.93 12.80
CA THR A 182 -2.87 -11.77 12.84
C THR A 182 -3.49 -10.51 12.27
N GLY A 183 -4.53 -10.66 11.42
CA GLY A 183 -5.11 -9.56 10.66
C GLY A 183 -4.30 -9.17 9.41
N ASP A 184 -3.28 -9.94 9.05
CA ASP A 184 -2.50 -9.66 7.85
C ASP A 184 -3.39 -9.76 6.60
N PHE A 185 -3.32 -8.74 5.75
CA PHE A 185 -3.99 -8.74 4.45
C PHE A 185 -3.26 -9.69 3.49
N LEU A 186 -3.92 -10.77 3.10
CA LEU A 186 -3.32 -11.78 2.24
C LEU A 186 -3.51 -11.47 0.75
N LYS A 187 -4.74 -11.20 0.33
CA LYS A 187 -5.08 -11.02 -1.09
C LYS A 187 -6.40 -10.30 -1.27
N ALA A 188 -6.55 -9.63 -2.41
CA ALA A 188 -7.85 -9.16 -2.89
C ALA A 188 -8.03 -9.47 -4.37
N GLU A 189 -9.29 -9.65 -4.78
CA GLU A 189 -9.71 -9.76 -6.17
C GLU A 189 -10.89 -8.85 -6.42
N LEU A 190 -10.75 -7.94 -7.38
CA LEU A 190 -11.86 -7.11 -7.83
C LEU A 190 -12.82 -7.94 -8.68
N ARG A 191 -14.08 -8.03 -8.26
CA ARG A 191 -15.10 -8.83 -8.94
C ARG A 191 -16.29 -7.95 -9.31
N SER A 192 -16.98 -8.33 -10.36
CA SER A 192 -18.22 -7.68 -10.77
C SER A 192 -19.28 -7.75 -9.64
N GLY A 193 -20.10 -6.70 -9.53
CA GLY A 193 -21.10 -6.54 -8.47
C GLY A 193 -22.14 -7.65 -8.35
N ASN A 194 -22.38 -8.42 -9.43
CA ASN A 194 -23.35 -9.53 -9.45
C ASN A 194 -22.76 -10.88 -8.99
N GLN A 195 -21.52 -10.91 -8.50
CA GLN A 195 -20.90 -12.14 -8.02
C GLN A 195 -21.37 -12.47 -6.60
N TYR A 196 -21.62 -13.78 -6.33
CA TYR A 196 -21.85 -14.26 -4.97
C TYR A 196 -20.52 -14.41 -4.22
N THR A 197 -20.54 -14.26 -2.89
CA THR A 197 -19.35 -14.40 -2.04
C THR A 197 -18.63 -15.71 -2.27
N SER A 198 -19.35 -16.83 -2.38
CA SER A 198 -18.76 -18.17 -2.57
C SER A 198 -18.22 -18.43 -3.98
N LYS A 199 -18.54 -17.59 -4.98
CA LYS A 199 -18.07 -17.81 -6.34
C LYS A 199 -16.58 -17.48 -6.44
N GLY A 200 -15.80 -18.41 -7.00
CA GLY A 200 -14.37 -18.26 -7.19
C GLY A 200 -13.49 -18.50 -5.95
N VAL A 201 -14.07 -18.76 -4.77
CA VAL A 201 -13.33 -18.99 -3.52
C VAL A 201 -12.26 -20.07 -3.67
N LYS A 202 -12.58 -21.19 -4.36
CA LYS A 202 -11.59 -22.27 -4.57
C LYS A 202 -10.38 -21.84 -5.38
N SER A 203 -10.57 -21.09 -6.47
CA SER A 203 -9.45 -20.58 -7.28
C SER A 203 -8.69 -19.48 -6.56
N PHE A 204 -9.40 -18.68 -5.76
CA PHE A 204 -8.82 -17.61 -4.96
C PHE A 204 -7.91 -18.13 -3.83
N SER A 205 -8.28 -19.27 -3.20
CA SER A 205 -7.53 -19.87 -2.07
C SER A 205 -6.33 -20.73 -2.49
N HIS A 206 -6.10 -20.98 -3.79
CA HIS A 206 -5.02 -21.85 -4.28
C HIS A 206 -3.60 -21.28 -4.18
N LEU A 207 -3.39 -20.17 -3.50
CA LEU A 207 -2.07 -19.55 -3.32
C LEU A 207 -1.49 -19.74 -1.91
N TYR A 208 -2.13 -20.55 -1.06
CA TYR A 208 -1.70 -20.84 0.32
C TYR A 208 -1.71 -22.33 0.61
#